data_f20046bbb57f47532c82ac2bd2591b02
#
_entry.id   f20046bbb57f47532c82ac2bd2591b02
#
_cell.length_a   1.000
_cell.length_b   1.000
_cell.length_c   1.000
_cell.angle_alpha   90.00
_cell.angle_beta   90.00
_cell.angle_gamma   90.00
#
_symmetry.space_group_name_H-M   'P 1'
#
loop_
_entity.id
_entity.type
_entity.pdbx_description
1 polymer ?
#
loop_
_entity_poly.entity_id
_entity_poly.type
_entity_poly.pdbx_seq_one_letter_code
_entity_poly.pdbx_strand_id
1 'polypeptide(L)'
;MADFDWSKVSTVGPIFDGKKLDWLNGVYIRSLSADELAGRIIAYALESGQWAELPPAADRIVRAAAPLISERLVTLAEAIPKLGFLFTADADLSHNPAAVARLPAEGPRVLDRAVAVLAEPGEWTAEAIEQGLS
;
A
#
# COMPACT_ATOMS: atom_id res chain seq x y z
N MET A 1 2.99 5.62 -54.35
CA MET A 1 2.71 6.40 -53.15
C MET A 1 1.23 6.21 -52.84
N ALA A 2 0.86 5.61 -51.72
CA ALA A 2 -0.55 5.51 -51.37
C ALA A 2 -1.01 6.86 -50.84
N ASP A 3 -2.06 7.43 -51.44
CA ASP A 3 -2.65 8.68 -50.98
C ASP A 3 -3.19 8.53 -49.56
N PHE A 4 -2.72 9.36 -48.64
CA PHE A 4 -3.23 9.45 -47.28
C PHE A 4 -4.61 10.15 -47.34
N ASP A 5 -5.65 9.39 -46.99
CA ASP A 5 -7.03 9.88 -47.04
C ASP A 5 -7.49 10.36 -45.66
N TRP A 6 -7.59 11.69 -45.51
CA TRP A 6 -8.04 12.35 -44.29
C TRP A 6 -9.46 12.01 -43.86
N SER A 7 -10.31 11.52 -44.79
CA SER A 7 -11.69 11.13 -44.48
C SER A 7 -11.78 9.88 -43.59
N LYS A 8 -10.69 9.11 -43.53
CA LYS A 8 -10.55 7.91 -42.69
C LYS A 8 -10.01 8.19 -41.28
N VAL A 9 -9.63 9.44 -41.00
CA VAL A 9 -9.21 9.84 -39.67
C VAL A 9 -10.46 10.07 -38.81
N SER A 10 -10.66 9.23 -37.82
CA SER A 10 -11.74 9.42 -36.85
C SER A 10 -11.57 10.75 -36.11
N THR A 11 -12.56 11.63 -36.21
CA THR A 11 -12.64 12.89 -35.48
C THR A 11 -13.07 12.67 -33.99
N VAL A 12 -13.44 11.44 -33.64
CA VAL A 12 -13.69 11.07 -32.25
C VAL A 12 -12.34 10.91 -31.57
N GLY A 13 -11.98 11.85 -30.70
CA GLY A 13 -10.76 11.76 -29.91
C GLY A 13 -10.69 10.41 -29.16
N PRO A 14 -9.49 9.90 -28.89
CA PRO A 14 -9.35 8.65 -28.13
C PRO A 14 -10.06 8.80 -26.78
N ILE A 15 -11.00 7.88 -26.49
CA ILE A 15 -11.63 7.82 -25.17
C ILE A 15 -10.55 7.39 -24.19
N PHE A 16 -10.27 8.24 -23.21
CA PHE A 16 -9.33 7.92 -22.13
C PHE A 16 -9.94 6.86 -21.23
N ASP A 17 -9.43 5.64 -21.30
CA ASP A 17 -9.87 4.53 -20.46
C ASP A 17 -9.02 4.49 -19.17
N GLY A 18 -9.53 5.13 -18.11
CA GLY A 18 -8.87 5.16 -16.80
C GLY A 18 -8.63 3.76 -16.23
N LYS A 19 -9.55 2.82 -16.42
CA LYS A 19 -9.40 1.44 -15.91
C LYS A 19 -8.23 0.71 -16.58
N LYS A 20 -8.05 0.94 -17.88
CA LYS A 20 -6.93 0.35 -18.61
C LYS A 20 -5.60 0.94 -18.16
N LEU A 21 -5.59 2.23 -17.85
CA LEU A 21 -4.41 2.90 -17.32
C LEU A 21 -4.07 2.39 -15.91
N ASP A 22 -5.06 2.27 -15.04
CA ASP A 22 -4.90 1.72 -13.69
C ASP A 22 -4.36 0.29 -13.74
N TRP A 23 -4.92 -0.54 -14.63
CA TRP A 23 -4.42 -1.90 -14.82
C TRP A 23 -2.95 -1.91 -15.27
N LEU A 24 -2.60 -1.10 -16.28
CA LEU A 24 -1.24 -1.02 -16.79
C LEU A 24 -0.26 -0.53 -15.71
N ASN A 25 -0.67 0.47 -14.96
CA ASN A 25 0.13 1.03 -13.87
C ASN A 25 0.37 -0.02 -12.76
N GLY A 26 -0.66 -0.78 -12.37
CA GLY A 26 -0.53 -1.89 -11.44
C GLY A 26 0.43 -2.98 -11.94
N VAL A 27 0.36 -3.34 -13.25
CA VAL A 27 1.32 -4.28 -13.86
C VAL A 27 2.75 -3.74 -13.76
N TYR A 28 2.94 -2.45 -14.05
CA TYR A 28 4.26 -1.82 -13.98
C TYR A 28 4.79 -1.82 -12.53
N ILE A 29 3.98 -1.45 -11.55
CA ILE A 29 4.36 -1.45 -10.13
C ILE A 29 4.83 -2.85 -9.69
N ARG A 30 4.09 -3.89 -10.05
CA ARG A 30 4.45 -5.29 -9.72
C ARG A 30 5.69 -5.81 -10.44
N SER A 31 6.09 -5.18 -11.54
CA SER A 31 7.33 -5.55 -12.26
C SER A 31 8.58 -4.94 -11.66
N LEU A 32 8.46 -3.98 -10.73
CA LEU A 32 9.59 -3.36 -10.06
C LEU A 32 10.19 -4.30 -9.02
N SER A 33 11.49 -4.23 -8.83
CA SER A 33 12.12 -4.82 -7.64
C SER A 33 11.65 -4.10 -6.37
N ALA A 34 11.78 -4.76 -5.21
CA ALA A 34 11.41 -4.16 -3.92
C ALA A 34 12.12 -2.83 -3.67
N ASP A 35 13.41 -2.76 -4.02
CA ASP A 35 14.23 -1.57 -3.87
C ASP A 35 13.80 -0.42 -4.79
N GLU A 36 13.50 -0.73 -6.05
CA GLU A 36 13.01 0.28 -7.00
C GLU A 36 11.62 0.79 -6.59
N LEU A 37 10.73 -0.11 -6.18
CA LEU A 37 9.41 0.28 -5.70
C LEU A 37 9.52 1.17 -4.46
N ALA A 38 10.34 0.80 -3.49
CA ALA A 38 10.57 1.59 -2.29
C ALA A 38 11.11 2.99 -2.62
N GLY A 39 12.11 3.07 -3.48
CA GLY A 39 12.67 4.36 -3.93
C GLY A 39 11.61 5.25 -4.59
N ARG A 40 10.75 4.68 -5.45
CA ARG A 40 9.66 5.42 -6.11
C ARG A 40 8.58 5.86 -5.13
N ILE A 41 8.22 5.03 -4.15
CA ILE A 41 7.26 5.40 -3.10
C ILE A 41 7.78 6.59 -2.30
N ILE A 42 9.04 6.56 -1.86
CA ILE A 42 9.67 7.63 -1.09
C ILE A 42 9.72 8.93 -1.92
N ALA A 43 10.21 8.86 -3.16
CA ALA A 43 10.28 10.00 -4.04
C ALA A 43 8.89 10.63 -4.24
N TYR A 44 7.90 9.81 -4.56
CA TYR A 44 6.53 10.27 -4.75
C TYR A 44 5.95 10.92 -3.48
N ALA A 45 6.17 10.33 -2.31
CA ALA A 45 5.66 10.87 -1.05
C ALA A 45 6.20 12.27 -0.74
N LEU A 46 7.47 12.52 -1.04
CA LEU A 46 8.10 13.83 -0.89
C LEU A 46 7.63 14.82 -1.97
N GLU A 47 7.62 14.42 -3.23
CA GLU A 47 7.22 15.27 -4.36
C GLU A 47 5.74 15.67 -4.32
N SER A 48 4.87 14.76 -3.88
CA SER A 48 3.43 15.02 -3.76
C SER A 48 3.03 15.75 -2.47
N GLY A 49 3.98 15.97 -1.55
CA GLY A 49 3.72 16.60 -0.25
C GLY A 49 2.99 15.70 0.75
N GLN A 50 2.89 14.39 0.49
CA GLN A 50 2.39 13.42 1.49
C GLN A 50 3.33 13.33 2.69
N TRP A 51 4.61 13.52 2.45
CA TRP A 51 5.63 13.79 3.47
C TRP A 51 6.23 15.16 3.24
N ALA A 52 6.23 16.00 4.27
CA ALA A 52 6.93 17.29 4.25
C ALA A 52 8.45 17.10 4.28
N GLU A 53 8.89 16.08 5.01
CA GLU A 53 10.27 15.62 5.10
C GLU A 53 10.31 14.09 5.26
N LEU A 54 11.46 13.48 5.00
CA LEU A 54 11.62 12.05 5.13
C LEU A 54 11.55 11.62 6.61
N PRO A 55 10.57 10.80 7.02
CA PRO A 55 10.48 10.33 8.40
C PRO A 55 11.70 9.49 8.81
N PRO A 56 12.07 9.47 10.11
CA PRO A 56 13.14 8.62 10.61
C PRO A 56 12.93 7.16 10.20
N ALA A 57 13.99 6.50 9.77
CA ALA A 57 14.00 5.11 9.31
C ALA A 57 13.07 4.78 8.13
N ALA A 58 12.47 5.79 7.46
CA ALA A 58 11.54 5.58 6.35
C ALA A 58 12.12 4.72 5.23
N ASP A 59 13.37 4.93 4.84
CA ASP A 59 14.03 4.12 3.81
C ASP A 59 13.99 2.63 4.18
N ARG A 60 14.40 2.28 5.39
CA ARG A 60 14.42 0.89 5.87
C ARG A 60 13.01 0.29 5.96
N ILE A 61 12.06 1.07 6.51
CA ILE A 61 10.68 0.60 6.71
C ILE A 61 9.98 0.39 5.36
N VAL A 62 10.09 1.35 4.43
CA VAL A 62 9.45 1.24 3.12
C VAL A 62 10.06 0.11 2.31
N ARG A 63 11.38 -0.11 2.34
CA ARG A 63 12.02 -1.25 1.65
C ARG A 63 11.52 -2.58 2.19
N ALA A 64 11.36 -2.73 3.49
CA ALA A 64 10.83 -3.95 4.10
C ALA A 64 9.35 -4.16 3.76
N ALA A 65 8.55 -3.08 3.68
CA ALA A 65 7.12 -3.14 3.43
C ALA A 65 6.74 -3.21 1.94
N ALA A 66 7.57 -2.68 1.03
CA ALA A 66 7.27 -2.62 -0.40
C ALA A 66 6.82 -3.96 -1.01
N PRO A 67 7.51 -5.10 -0.77
CA PRO A 67 7.07 -6.39 -1.32
C PRO A 67 5.73 -6.84 -0.76
N LEU A 68 5.37 -6.44 0.47
CA LEU A 68 4.12 -6.86 1.12
C LEU A 68 2.89 -6.12 0.57
N ILE A 69 3.09 -4.93 0.00
CA ILE A 69 1.99 -4.10 -0.54
C ILE A 69 1.95 -4.05 -2.06
N SER A 70 3.00 -4.48 -2.76
CA SER A 70 3.13 -4.37 -4.24
C SER A 70 1.91 -4.90 -4.99
N GLU A 71 1.39 -6.06 -4.59
CA GLU A 71 0.22 -6.69 -5.21
C GLU A 71 -1.09 -5.90 -4.99
N ARG A 72 -1.11 -5.02 -3.99
CA ARG A 72 -2.29 -4.24 -3.59
C ARG A 72 -2.23 -2.79 -4.05
N LEU A 73 -1.18 -2.42 -4.78
CA LEU A 73 -1.01 -1.06 -5.30
C LEU A 73 -1.48 -1.00 -6.75
N VAL A 74 -2.31 -0.01 -7.02
CA VAL A 74 -2.64 0.43 -8.39
C VAL A 74 -1.85 1.69 -8.71
N THR A 75 -1.65 2.58 -7.74
CA THR A 75 -0.87 3.80 -7.88
C THR A 75 0.11 3.98 -6.70
N LEU A 76 1.19 4.75 -6.91
CA LEU A 76 2.12 5.09 -5.83
C LEU A 76 1.45 5.96 -4.75
N ALA A 77 0.41 6.73 -5.12
CA ALA A 77 -0.35 7.56 -4.20
C ALA A 77 -1.01 6.76 -3.06
N GLU A 78 -1.29 5.48 -3.29
CA GLU A 78 -1.91 4.60 -2.31
C GLU A 78 -0.93 4.04 -1.27
N ALA A 79 0.38 4.13 -1.54
CA ALA A 79 1.39 3.49 -0.70
C ALA A 79 1.44 4.11 0.71
N ILE A 80 1.54 5.44 0.82
CA ILE A 80 1.65 6.10 2.13
C ILE A 80 0.37 5.95 2.96
N PRO A 81 -0.85 6.10 2.43
CA PRO A 81 -2.07 5.77 3.18
C PRO A 81 -2.10 4.33 3.74
N LYS A 82 -1.49 3.37 3.01
CA LYS A 82 -1.40 1.98 3.47
C LYS A 82 -0.28 1.74 4.50
N LEU A 83 0.80 2.51 4.44
CA LEU A 83 1.99 2.37 5.29
C LEU A 83 2.03 3.37 6.44
N GLY A 84 1.16 4.39 6.46
CA GLY A 84 1.22 5.52 7.38
C GLY A 84 1.26 5.12 8.86
N PHE A 85 0.56 4.04 9.22
CA PHE A 85 0.56 3.52 10.59
C PHE A 85 1.95 3.09 11.08
N LEU A 86 2.88 2.71 10.19
CA LEU A 86 4.25 2.35 10.54
C LEU A 86 5.11 3.55 10.97
N PHE A 87 4.63 4.76 10.71
CA PHE A 87 5.28 6.03 11.04
C PHE A 87 4.54 6.81 12.11
N THR A 88 3.45 6.24 12.64
CA THR A 88 2.62 6.85 13.68
C THR A 88 3.02 6.25 15.03
N ALA A 89 3.24 7.09 16.04
CA ALA A 89 3.49 6.58 17.38
C ALA A 89 2.23 5.91 17.93
N ASP A 90 2.40 4.89 18.77
CA ASP A 90 1.27 4.11 19.32
C ASP A 90 0.23 4.99 20.01
N ALA A 91 0.68 6.06 20.68
CA ALA A 91 -0.21 7.02 21.35
C ALA A 91 -1.09 7.84 20.39
N ASP A 92 -0.66 7.98 19.13
CA ASP A 92 -1.32 8.76 18.10
C ASP A 92 -2.17 7.90 17.14
N LEU A 93 -2.14 6.58 17.33
CA LEU A 93 -2.96 5.66 16.56
C LEU A 93 -4.44 5.87 16.89
N SER A 94 -5.24 6.15 15.88
CA SER A 94 -6.68 6.27 16.00
C SER A 94 -7.40 5.07 15.38
N HIS A 95 -8.43 4.59 16.05
CA HIS A 95 -9.26 3.51 15.53
C HIS A 95 -10.37 4.08 14.65
N ASN A 96 -10.62 3.44 13.52
CA ASN A 96 -11.77 3.77 12.69
C ASN A 96 -13.06 3.36 13.43
N PRO A 97 -13.95 4.32 13.81
CA PRO A 97 -15.17 4.01 14.58
C PRO A 97 -16.08 3.00 13.86
N ALA A 98 -16.14 3.08 12.51
CA ALA A 98 -16.95 2.15 11.73
C ALA A 98 -16.36 0.71 11.73
N ALA A 99 -15.05 0.56 11.84
CA ALA A 99 -14.41 -0.75 11.98
C ALA A 99 -14.67 -1.31 13.39
N VAL A 100 -14.54 -0.48 14.42
CA VAL A 100 -14.85 -0.87 15.82
C VAL A 100 -16.30 -1.31 15.95
N ALA A 101 -17.25 -0.58 15.36
CA ALA A 101 -18.67 -0.91 15.39
C ALA A 101 -19.02 -2.24 14.67
N ARG A 102 -18.15 -2.74 13.81
CA ARG A 102 -18.31 -4.03 13.10
C ARG A 102 -17.72 -5.22 13.85
N LEU A 103 -17.00 -4.98 14.94
CA LEU A 103 -16.47 -6.07 15.74
C LEU A 103 -17.63 -6.92 16.28
N PRO A 104 -17.58 -8.25 16.13
CA PRO A 104 -18.56 -9.13 16.75
C PRO A 104 -18.50 -9.03 18.28
N ALA A 105 -19.52 -9.47 18.97
CA ALA A 105 -19.58 -9.42 20.44
C ALA A 105 -18.37 -10.11 21.13
N GLU A 106 -17.79 -11.11 20.46
CA GLU A 106 -16.59 -11.82 20.91
C GLU A 106 -15.27 -11.13 20.51
N GLY A 107 -15.35 -10.08 19.69
CA GLY A 107 -14.18 -9.35 19.17
C GLY A 107 -13.19 -8.91 20.24
N PRO A 108 -13.61 -8.29 21.35
CA PRO A 108 -12.70 -7.88 22.41
C PRO A 108 -11.90 -9.06 22.99
N ARG A 109 -12.53 -10.21 23.24
CA ARG A 109 -11.85 -11.39 23.77
C ARG A 109 -10.81 -11.96 22.80
N VAL A 110 -11.13 -11.95 21.51
CA VAL A 110 -10.19 -12.39 20.45
C VAL A 110 -8.99 -11.45 20.39
N LEU A 111 -9.22 -10.16 20.49
CA LEU A 111 -8.15 -9.15 20.49
C LEU A 111 -7.29 -9.27 21.75
N ASP A 112 -7.89 -9.45 22.94
CA ASP A 112 -7.13 -9.65 24.19
C ASP A 112 -6.23 -10.89 24.11
N ARG A 113 -6.75 -11.99 23.53
CA ARG A 113 -5.96 -13.20 23.31
C ARG A 113 -4.83 -12.98 22.31
N ALA A 114 -5.10 -12.28 21.21
CA ALA A 114 -4.08 -11.94 20.21
C ALA A 114 -2.96 -11.07 20.82
N VAL A 115 -3.32 -10.08 21.63
CA VAL A 115 -2.35 -9.25 22.35
C VAL A 115 -1.51 -10.08 23.29
N ALA A 116 -2.11 -11.00 24.05
CA ALA A 116 -1.37 -11.87 24.96
C ALA A 116 -0.36 -12.76 24.22
N VAL A 117 -0.77 -13.35 23.08
CA VAL A 117 0.11 -14.18 22.23
C VAL A 117 1.24 -13.36 21.65
N LEU A 118 0.94 -12.17 21.15
CA LEU A 118 1.94 -11.28 20.55
C LEU A 118 2.88 -10.63 21.58
N ALA A 119 2.51 -10.59 22.84
CA ALA A 119 3.36 -10.08 23.92
C ALA A 119 4.31 -11.14 24.49
N GLU A 120 4.13 -12.43 24.17
CA GLU A 120 5.04 -13.47 24.64
C GLU A 120 6.42 -13.31 23.96
N PRO A 121 7.51 -13.49 24.73
CA PRO A 121 8.85 -13.39 24.18
C PRO A 121 9.13 -14.58 23.25
N GLY A 122 9.13 -14.32 21.95
CA GLY A 122 9.41 -15.29 20.90
C GLY A 122 10.08 -14.63 19.70
N GLU A 123 10.49 -15.43 18.73
CA GLU A 123 10.95 -14.90 17.46
C GLU A 123 9.77 -14.29 16.69
N TRP A 124 9.86 -13.02 16.34
CA TRP A 124 8.88 -12.31 15.51
C TRP A 124 9.06 -12.70 14.03
N THR A 125 8.71 -13.94 13.70
CA THR A 125 8.65 -14.44 12.34
C THR A 125 7.20 -14.62 11.90
N ALA A 126 6.95 -14.63 10.60
CA ALA A 126 5.60 -14.83 10.06
C ALA A 126 5.02 -16.17 10.54
N GLU A 127 5.84 -17.22 10.54
CA GLU A 127 5.47 -18.56 10.94
C GLU A 127 5.12 -18.65 12.43
N ALA A 128 5.90 -17.99 13.30
CA ALA A 128 5.64 -17.98 14.75
C ALA A 128 4.35 -17.23 15.08
N ILE A 129 4.10 -16.11 14.40
CA ILE A 129 2.87 -15.32 14.56
C ILE A 129 1.65 -16.11 14.09
N GLU A 130 1.73 -16.77 12.93
CA GLU A 130 0.64 -17.57 12.37
C GLU A 130 0.28 -18.74 13.30
N GLN A 131 1.28 -19.46 13.82
CA GLN A 131 1.08 -20.55 14.79
C GLN A 131 0.46 -20.08 16.10
N GLY A 132 0.87 -18.90 16.59
CA GLY A 132 0.33 -18.35 17.85
C GLY A 132 -1.11 -17.86 17.72
N LEU A 133 -1.55 -17.45 16.53
CA LEU A 133 -2.89 -16.92 16.27
C LEU A 133 -3.88 -17.97 15.75
N SER A 134 -3.42 -19.18 15.44
CA SER A 134 -4.26 -20.30 14.99
C SER A 134 -4.85 -21.04 16.18
#